data_8acc7712c57c5324f1a9fdd7ee8f559f
#
_entry.id   8acc7712c57c5324f1a9fdd7ee8f559f
#
_cell.length_a   1.000
_cell.length_b   1.000
_cell.length_c   1.000
_cell.angle_alpha   90.00
_cell.angle_beta   90.00
_cell.angle_gamma   90.00
#
_symmetry.space_group_name_H-M   'P 1'
#
loop_
_entity.id
_entity.type
_entity.pdbx_description
1 polymer ?
#
loop_
_entity_poly.entity_id
_entity_poly.type
_entity_poly.pdbx_seq_one_letter_code
_entity_poly.pdbx_strand_id
1 'polypeptide(L)'
;GIDCRLLLVPRHAERALEIIRLLKQQPLTWHQRSQNTATPNSVSIQLADTTGELARLTQVADLAFVGKSLEPNIGGQTPIEAAGIGIPILMGPNMTNFKAVAKSLVHSGAALYANDENQLKALVLDLAKDSKARAAMSQAGRDWHADNKGSSARIAHTILAALD
;
A
#
# COMPACT_ATOMS: atom_id res chain seq x y z
N GLY A 1 7.57 -17.85 14.68
CA GLY A 1 7.60 -16.86 13.60
C GLY A 1 6.19 -16.65 13.05
N ILE A 2 5.97 -15.57 12.34
CA ILE A 2 4.73 -15.33 11.60
C ILE A 2 4.99 -15.81 10.18
N ASP A 3 4.13 -16.67 9.64
CA ASP A 3 4.15 -17.03 8.22
C ASP A 3 3.58 -15.84 7.44
N CYS A 4 4.44 -15.10 6.76
CA CYS A 4 4.06 -13.97 5.94
C CYS A 4 4.85 -13.97 4.63
N ARG A 5 4.22 -13.43 3.58
CA ARG A 5 4.83 -13.24 2.27
C ARG A 5 4.83 -11.76 1.92
N LEU A 6 5.89 -11.30 1.30
CA LEU A 6 5.98 -9.95 0.80
C LEU A 6 5.62 -9.91 -0.69
N LEU A 7 4.61 -9.13 -1.02
CA LEU A 7 4.34 -8.71 -2.39
C LEU A 7 5.00 -7.34 -2.60
N LEU A 8 6.08 -7.31 -3.36
CA LEU A 8 6.84 -6.11 -3.66
C LEU A 8 6.44 -5.58 -5.03
N VAL A 9 5.77 -4.42 -5.05
CA VAL A 9 5.24 -3.80 -6.28
C VAL A 9 5.95 -2.47 -6.52
N PRO A 10 7.01 -2.43 -7.33
CA PRO A 10 7.66 -1.17 -7.69
C PRO A 10 6.74 -0.34 -8.57
N ARG A 11 6.65 0.98 -8.33
CA ARG A 11 5.86 1.88 -9.17
C ARG A 11 6.33 1.87 -10.63
N HIS A 12 7.62 1.71 -10.84
CA HIS A 12 8.28 1.72 -12.13
C HIS A 12 8.91 0.36 -12.37
N ALA A 13 8.41 -0.36 -13.39
CA ALA A 13 8.87 -1.72 -13.72
C ALA A 13 10.37 -1.76 -14.11
N GLU A 14 10.91 -0.66 -14.67
CA GLU A 14 12.33 -0.53 -15.01
C GLU A 14 13.26 -0.62 -13.80
N ARG A 15 12.75 -0.40 -12.57
CA ARG A 15 13.52 -0.61 -11.35
C ARG A 15 13.69 -2.08 -10.96
N ALA A 16 13.06 -3.00 -11.67
CA ALA A 16 13.14 -4.42 -11.38
C ALA A 16 14.59 -4.93 -11.29
N LEU A 17 15.47 -4.51 -12.20
CA LEU A 17 16.89 -4.93 -12.18
C LEU A 17 17.64 -4.49 -10.90
N GLU A 18 17.37 -3.29 -10.41
CA GLU A 18 17.94 -2.79 -9.14
C GLU A 18 17.45 -3.65 -7.97
N ILE A 19 16.14 -3.88 -7.92
CA ILE A 19 15.49 -4.67 -6.86
C ILE A 19 15.99 -6.11 -6.88
N ILE A 20 16.12 -6.74 -8.05
CA ILE A 20 16.64 -8.09 -8.21
C ILE A 20 18.08 -8.20 -7.67
N ARG A 21 18.92 -7.20 -7.90
CA ARG A 21 20.28 -7.17 -7.33
C ARG A 21 20.27 -7.19 -5.80
N LEU A 22 19.36 -6.45 -5.18
CA LEU A 22 19.18 -6.42 -3.73
C LEU A 22 18.62 -7.75 -3.20
N LEU A 23 17.61 -8.32 -3.87
CA LEU A 23 17.01 -9.60 -3.48
C LEU A 23 17.99 -10.76 -3.55
N LYS A 24 18.90 -10.78 -4.53
CA LYS A 24 19.97 -11.79 -4.65
C LYS A 24 20.97 -11.79 -3.48
N GLN A 25 21.05 -10.71 -2.73
CA GLN A 25 21.92 -10.58 -1.54
C GLN A 25 21.23 -11.06 -0.25
N GLN A 26 19.93 -11.35 -0.31
CA GLN A 26 19.15 -11.78 0.86
C GLN A 26 19.02 -13.31 0.91
N PRO A 27 19.04 -13.92 2.08
CA PRO A 27 18.84 -15.37 2.25
C PRO A 27 17.33 -15.72 2.20
N LEU A 28 16.60 -15.16 1.24
CA LEU A 28 15.14 -15.31 1.08
C LEU A 28 14.84 -15.84 -0.31
N THR A 29 13.83 -16.69 -0.40
CA THR A 29 13.30 -17.16 -1.68
C THR A 29 12.44 -16.07 -2.32
N TRP A 30 12.63 -15.83 -3.60
CA TRP A 30 11.83 -14.84 -4.32
C TRP A 30 11.51 -15.31 -5.74
N HIS A 31 10.43 -14.75 -6.30
CA HIS A 31 9.97 -15.04 -7.66
C HIS A 31 9.64 -13.73 -8.37
N GLN A 32 9.91 -13.69 -9.68
CA GLN A 32 9.66 -12.54 -10.55
C GLN A 32 8.43 -12.80 -11.41
N ARG A 33 7.44 -11.93 -11.33
CA ARG A 33 6.15 -12.12 -11.99
C ARG A 33 6.24 -12.08 -13.51
N SER A 34 7.10 -11.25 -14.10
CA SER A 34 7.28 -11.14 -15.54
C SER A 34 7.79 -12.43 -16.20
N GLN A 35 8.32 -13.38 -15.44
CA GLN A 35 8.77 -14.67 -15.97
C GLN A 35 7.62 -15.58 -16.40
N ASN A 36 6.35 -15.21 -16.12
CA ASN A 36 5.14 -15.98 -16.47
C ASN A 36 5.15 -17.46 -16.04
N THR A 37 5.97 -17.81 -15.08
CA THR A 37 6.02 -19.14 -14.46
C THR A 37 5.09 -19.18 -13.25
N ALA A 38 4.61 -20.37 -12.88
CA ALA A 38 3.84 -20.54 -11.66
C ALA A 38 4.70 -20.15 -10.46
N THR A 39 4.15 -19.30 -9.57
CA THR A 39 4.84 -18.91 -8.34
C THR A 39 4.94 -20.12 -7.42
N PRO A 40 6.14 -20.56 -7.01
CA PRO A 40 6.29 -21.67 -6.07
C PRO A 40 5.64 -21.35 -4.72
N ASN A 41 5.05 -22.36 -4.08
CA ASN A 41 4.39 -22.17 -2.78
C ASN A 41 5.34 -21.75 -1.64
N SER A 42 6.65 -21.99 -1.80
CA SER A 42 7.68 -21.68 -0.80
C SER A 42 8.34 -20.30 -0.95
N VAL A 43 7.78 -19.43 -1.81
CA VAL A 43 8.36 -18.10 -2.05
C VAL A 43 8.04 -17.13 -0.94
N SER A 44 9.07 -16.51 -0.37
CA SER A 44 8.93 -15.47 0.66
C SER A 44 8.61 -14.10 0.07
N ILE A 45 9.13 -13.80 -1.14
CA ILE A 45 8.95 -12.50 -1.80
C ILE A 45 8.50 -12.71 -3.24
N GLN A 46 7.36 -12.11 -3.59
CA GLN A 46 6.90 -11.98 -4.96
C GLN A 46 7.22 -10.58 -5.46
N LEU A 47 8.13 -10.46 -6.43
CA LEU A 47 8.37 -9.21 -7.14
C LEU A 47 7.37 -9.09 -8.30
N ALA A 48 6.50 -8.09 -8.21
CA ALA A 48 5.54 -7.75 -9.25
C ALA A 48 6.12 -6.61 -10.11
N ASP A 49 6.91 -6.98 -11.08
CA ASP A 49 7.61 -6.10 -12.02
C ASP A 49 6.83 -5.87 -13.32
N THR A 50 5.51 -6.05 -13.27
CA THR A 50 4.56 -5.82 -14.36
C THR A 50 3.82 -4.50 -14.16
N THR A 51 3.29 -3.93 -15.25
CA THR A 51 2.56 -2.67 -15.23
C THR A 51 1.05 -2.90 -15.29
N GLY A 52 0.27 -2.04 -14.60
CA GLY A 52 -1.20 -2.05 -14.67
C GLY A 52 -1.90 -3.08 -13.78
N GLU A 53 -1.17 -3.84 -12.97
CA GLU A 53 -1.75 -4.89 -12.13
C GLU A 53 -1.94 -4.49 -10.64
N LEU A 54 -1.55 -3.28 -10.24
CA LEU A 54 -1.54 -2.87 -8.82
C LEU A 54 -2.88 -3.12 -8.14
N ALA A 55 -3.98 -2.64 -8.72
CA ALA A 55 -5.32 -2.79 -8.14
C ALA A 55 -5.73 -4.26 -7.94
N ARG A 56 -5.33 -5.15 -8.86
CA ARG A 56 -5.58 -6.60 -8.76
C ARG A 56 -4.69 -7.25 -7.70
N LEU A 57 -3.42 -6.88 -7.67
CA LEU A 57 -2.45 -7.44 -6.75
C LEU A 57 -2.72 -6.99 -5.30
N THR A 58 -3.18 -5.77 -5.11
CA THR A 58 -3.52 -5.27 -3.77
C THR A 58 -4.66 -6.06 -3.13
N GLN A 59 -5.59 -6.62 -3.91
CA GLN A 59 -6.73 -7.39 -3.39
C GLN A 59 -6.34 -8.66 -2.61
N VAL A 60 -5.15 -9.18 -2.80
CA VAL A 60 -4.67 -10.38 -2.09
C VAL A 60 -3.83 -10.05 -0.85
N ALA A 61 -3.68 -8.77 -0.52
CA ALA A 61 -2.90 -8.32 0.61
C ALA A 61 -3.74 -8.24 1.90
N ASP A 62 -3.16 -8.67 3.02
CA ASP A 62 -3.74 -8.49 4.35
C ASP A 62 -3.34 -7.14 4.98
N LEU A 63 -2.27 -6.53 4.48
CA LEU A 63 -1.69 -5.28 4.97
C LEU A 63 -0.89 -4.63 3.85
N ALA A 64 -0.95 -3.31 3.72
CA ALA A 64 -0.20 -2.56 2.73
C ALA A 64 0.73 -1.54 3.41
N PHE A 65 1.99 -1.48 2.98
CA PHE A 65 2.90 -0.38 3.29
C PHE A 65 3.07 0.52 2.08
N VAL A 66 2.82 1.81 2.27
CA VAL A 66 2.95 2.82 1.21
C VAL A 66 4.40 3.26 1.08
N GLY A 67 5.04 2.89 -0.02
CA GLY A 67 6.44 3.23 -0.29
C GLY A 67 6.70 4.72 -0.48
N LYS A 68 7.98 5.11 -0.45
CA LYS A 68 8.45 6.51 -0.53
C LYS A 68 7.95 7.43 0.60
N SER A 69 7.58 6.87 1.73
CA SER A 69 7.00 7.61 2.86
C SER A 69 7.89 7.66 4.10
N LEU A 70 9.00 6.88 4.14
CA LEU A 70 10.02 6.90 5.20
C LEU A 70 11.31 7.56 4.71
N GLU A 71 12.07 8.14 5.63
CA GLU A 71 13.42 8.65 5.37
C GLU A 71 14.29 7.58 4.67
N PRO A 72 15.17 7.96 3.75
CA PRO A 72 15.42 9.33 3.26
C PRO A 72 14.44 9.77 2.14
N ASN A 73 13.40 9.00 1.86
CA ASN A 73 12.46 9.28 0.79
C ASN A 73 11.37 10.27 1.23
N ILE A 74 10.90 11.05 0.27
CA ILE A 74 9.80 12.00 0.46
C ILE A 74 8.75 11.83 -0.65
N GLY A 75 7.52 12.23 -0.35
CA GLY A 75 6.43 12.30 -1.32
C GLY A 75 5.31 11.29 -1.06
N GLY A 76 5.65 10.07 -0.75
CA GLY A 76 4.70 8.95 -0.62
C GLY A 76 4.10 8.51 -1.95
N GLN A 77 3.45 7.36 -1.96
CA GLN A 77 2.59 6.87 -3.05
C GLN A 77 1.12 6.99 -2.65
N THR A 78 0.19 6.78 -3.62
CA THR A 78 -1.24 6.86 -3.31
C THR A 78 -1.70 5.73 -2.39
N PRO A 79 -2.37 6.05 -1.26
CA PRO A 79 -2.98 5.05 -0.39
C PRO A 79 -4.46 4.77 -0.76
N ILE A 80 -5.03 5.48 -1.74
CA ILE A 80 -6.47 5.52 -1.99
C ILE A 80 -7.01 4.17 -2.44
N GLU A 81 -6.28 3.48 -3.33
CA GLU A 81 -6.70 2.17 -3.81
C GLU A 81 -6.78 1.12 -2.69
N ALA A 82 -5.76 1.10 -1.81
CA ALA A 82 -5.75 0.20 -0.66
C ALA A 82 -6.92 0.49 0.29
N ALA A 83 -7.20 1.76 0.58
CA ALA A 83 -8.35 2.17 1.38
C ALA A 83 -9.67 1.71 0.75
N GLY A 84 -9.85 1.92 -0.56
CA GLY A 84 -11.07 1.59 -1.28
C GLY A 84 -11.45 0.11 -1.26
N ILE A 85 -10.48 -0.78 -1.27
CA ILE A 85 -10.69 -2.23 -1.17
C ILE A 85 -10.63 -2.73 0.28
N GLY A 86 -10.36 -1.85 1.23
CA GLY A 86 -10.34 -2.16 2.65
C GLY A 86 -9.08 -2.92 3.09
N ILE A 87 -7.91 -2.57 2.56
CA ILE A 87 -6.63 -3.09 3.05
C ILE A 87 -6.10 -2.14 4.13
N PRO A 88 -5.79 -2.61 5.34
CA PRO A 88 -5.13 -1.82 6.39
C PRO A 88 -3.83 -1.20 5.89
N ILE A 89 -3.61 0.07 6.17
CA ILE A 89 -2.51 0.84 5.57
C ILE A 89 -1.49 1.24 6.63
N LEU A 90 -0.22 0.98 6.35
CA LEU A 90 0.92 1.57 7.03
C LEU A 90 1.64 2.56 6.10
N MET A 91 2.09 3.67 6.62
CA MET A 91 2.85 4.66 5.88
C MET A 91 3.80 5.43 6.79
N GLY A 92 4.89 5.94 6.23
CA GLY A 92 5.75 6.87 6.94
C GLY A 92 5.15 8.30 6.97
N PRO A 93 5.78 9.24 7.71
CA PRO A 93 5.32 10.62 7.85
C PRO A 93 5.50 11.45 6.58
N ASN A 94 6.34 10.99 5.64
CA ASN A 94 6.75 11.76 4.45
C ASN A 94 5.76 11.60 3.28
N MET A 95 4.49 11.92 3.53
CA MET A 95 3.38 11.82 2.57
C MET A 95 3.05 13.16 1.91
N THR A 96 4.04 13.94 1.47
CA THR A 96 3.84 15.32 0.99
C THR A 96 2.90 15.41 -0.20
N ASN A 97 2.95 14.45 -1.14
CA ASN A 97 2.07 14.41 -2.31
C ASN A 97 0.62 14.06 -1.95
N PHE A 98 0.38 13.45 -0.79
CA PHE A 98 -0.92 12.96 -0.34
C PHE A 98 -1.23 13.37 1.10
N LYS A 99 -0.67 14.51 1.56
CA LYS A 99 -0.71 14.95 2.96
C LYS A 99 -2.13 14.99 3.55
N ALA A 100 -3.08 15.57 2.84
CA ALA A 100 -4.46 15.67 3.30
C ALA A 100 -5.14 14.29 3.37
N VAL A 101 -4.95 13.46 2.35
CA VAL A 101 -5.47 12.08 2.27
C VAL A 101 -4.89 11.22 3.38
N ALA A 102 -3.56 11.27 3.59
CA ALA A 102 -2.88 10.52 4.62
C ALA A 102 -3.40 10.85 6.02
N LYS A 103 -3.52 12.15 6.34
CA LYS A 103 -4.09 12.61 7.62
C LYS A 103 -5.53 12.14 7.81
N SER A 104 -6.34 12.22 6.77
CA SER A 104 -7.75 11.81 6.81
C SER A 104 -7.88 10.30 7.02
N LEU A 105 -7.07 9.47 6.35
CA LEU A 105 -7.04 8.03 6.54
C LEU A 105 -6.59 7.61 7.94
N VAL A 106 -5.61 8.30 8.52
CA VAL A 106 -5.20 8.05 9.91
C VAL A 106 -6.32 8.46 10.87
N HIS A 107 -6.95 9.60 10.66
CA HIS A 107 -8.06 10.08 11.49
C HIS A 107 -9.27 9.12 11.46
N SER A 108 -9.57 8.52 10.31
CA SER A 108 -10.65 7.52 10.19
C SER A 108 -10.30 6.16 10.81
N GLY A 109 -9.05 5.92 11.18
CA GLY A 109 -8.58 4.62 11.65
C GLY A 109 -8.22 3.61 10.55
N ALA A 110 -8.23 4.01 9.28
CA ALA A 110 -7.87 3.15 8.15
C ALA A 110 -6.37 2.95 7.98
N ALA A 111 -5.56 3.88 8.53
CA ALA A 111 -4.12 3.87 8.38
C ALA A 111 -3.39 4.22 9.68
N LEU A 112 -2.13 3.77 9.79
CA LEU A 112 -1.22 4.15 10.87
C LEU A 112 0.08 4.71 10.30
N TYR A 113 0.67 5.67 11.01
CA TYR A 113 2.03 6.14 10.73
C TYR A 113 3.07 5.24 11.40
N ALA A 114 4.12 4.93 10.68
CA ALA A 114 5.38 4.42 11.20
C ALA A 114 6.45 5.50 11.00
N ASN A 115 7.04 6.02 12.06
CA ASN A 115 8.02 7.11 11.96
C ASN A 115 9.39 6.63 11.47
N ASP A 116 9.70 5.36 11.67
CA ASP A 116 10.94 4.71 11.27
C ASP A 116 10.73 3.22 10.98
N GLU A 117 11.80 2.55 10.55
CA GLU A 117 11.78 1.13 10.21
C GLU A 117 11.47 0.22 11.42
N ASN A 118 11.90 0.60 12.63
CA ASN A 118 11.65 -0.19 13.84
C ASN A 118 10.17 -0.15 14.20
N GLN A 119 9.56 1.03 14.14
CA GLN A 119 8.13 1.18 14.36
C GLN A 119 7.31 0.49 13.25
N LEU A 120 7.75 0.58 11.99
CA LEU A 120 7.12 -0.15 10.90
C LEU A 120 7.14 -1.66 11.17
N LYS A 121 8.28 -2.20 11.56
CA LYS A 121 8.43 -3.62 11.91
C LYS A 121 7.49 -4.01 13.06
N ALA A 122 7.42 -3.21 14.13
CA ALA A 122 6.53 -3.47 15.26
C ALA A 122 5.07 -3.51 14.80
N LEU A 123 4.60 -2.49 14.08
CA LEU A 123 3.23 -2.42 13.57
C LEU A 123 2.87 -3.57 12.64
N VAL A 124 3.78 -3.97 11.75
CA VAL A 124 3.57 -5.15 10.88
C VAL A 124 3.39 -6.41 11.71
N LEU A 125 4.24 -6.63 12.75
CA LEU A 125 4.16 -7.82 13.60
C LEU A 125 2.89 -7.84 14.46
N ASP A 126 2.46 -6.69 14.96
CA ASP A 126 1.26 -6.56 15.78
C ASP A 126 0.01 -6.80 14.92
N LEU A 127 -0.09 -6.12 13.78
CA LEU A 127 -1.22 -6.29 12.87
C LEU A 127 -1.26 -7.69 12.24
N ALA A 128 -0.13 -8.34 11.99
CA ALA A 128 -0.13 -9.71 11.50
C ALA A 128 -0.79 -10.70 12.48
N LYS A 129 -0.70 -10.43 13.78
CA LYS A 129 -1.30 -11.25 14.84
C LYS A 129 -2.72 -10.85 15.19
N ASP A 130 -3.09 -9.59 15.02
CA ASP A 130 -4.39 -9.05 15.41
C ASP A 130 -5.34 -8.90 14.20
N SER A 131 -6.07 -9.96 13.92
CA SER A 131 -7.07 -9.98 12.86
C SER A 131 -8.25 -9.03 13.13
N LYS A 132 -8.57 -8.75 14.41
CA LYS A 132 -9.65 -7.82 14.77
C LYS A 132 -9.25 -6.38 14.46
N ALA A 133 -8.01 -6.00 14.80
CA ALA A 133 -7.47 -4.70 14.43
C ALA A 133 -7.45 -4.51 12.91
N ARG A 134 -6.98 -5.53 12.16
CA ARG A 134 -7.03 -5.48 10.68
C ARG A 134 -8.45 -5.32 10.16
N ALA A 135 -9.42 -6.05 10.70
CA ALA A 135 -10.82 -5.95 10.28
C ALA A 135 -11.41 -4.55 10.57
N ALA A 136 -11.10 -3.95 11.71
CA ALA A 136 -11.53 -2.58 12.05
C ALA A 136 -10.92 -1.56 11.08
N MET A 137 -9.61 -1.62 10.82
CA MET A 137 -8.93 -0.75 9.86
C MET A 137 -9.49 -0.92 8.44
N SER A 138 -9.76 -2.15 8.06
CA SER A 138 -10.35 -2.51 6.77
C SER A 138 -11.73 -1.88 6.57
N GLN A 139 -12.59 -1.95 7.59
CA GLN A 139 -13.90 -1.30 7.54
C GLN A 139 -13.78 0.22 7.46
N ALA A 140 -12.94 0.81 8.31
CA ALA A 140 -12.68 2.25 8.31
C ALA A 140 -12.18 2.75 6.94
N GLY A 141 -11.35 1.96 6.23
CA GLY A 141 -10.88 2.28 4.89
C GLY A 141 -12.01 2.31 3.86
N ARG A 142 -12.88 1.31 3.87
CA ARG A 142 -14.06 1.27 2.98
C ARG A 142 -15.02 2.42 3.23
N ASP A 143 -15.30 2.72 4.50
CA ASP A 143 -16.19 3.81 4.89
C ASP A 143 -15.62 5.15 4.45
N TRP A 144 -14.33 5.39 4.75
CA TRP A 144 -13.61 6.57 4.30
C TRP A 144 -13.69 6.74 2.77
N HIS A 145 -13.47 5.66 2.03
CA HIS A 145 -13.52 5.70 0.56
C HIS A 145 -14.94 5.99 0.06
N ALA A 146 -15.97 5.39 0.68
CA ALA A 146 -17.37 5.64 0.34
C ALA A 146 -17.75 7.11 0.53
N ASP A 147 -17.35 7.71 1.65
CA ASP A 147 -17.61 9.12 1.98
C ASP A 147 -16.89 10.10 1.04
N ASN A 148 -15.75 9.70 0.49
CA ASN A 148 -14.94 10.52 -0.42
C ASN A 148 -15.22 10.28 -1.91
N LYS A 149 -16.13 9.36 -2.25
CA LYS A 149 -16.56 9.12 -3.64
C LYS A 149 -17.25 10.34 -4.23
N GLY A 150 -17.22 10.44 -5.58
CA GLY A 150 -17.94 11.48 -6.32
C GLY A 150 -17.30 12.86 -6.31
N SER A 151 -16.03 12.98 -5.92
CA SER A 151 -15.30 14.27 -5.96
C SER A 151 -15.33 14.90 -7.34
N SER A 152 -15.13 14.13 -8.40
CA SER A 152 -15.18 14.62 -9.79
C SER A 152 -16.57 15.14 -10.16
N ALA A 153 -17.63 14.46 -9.74
CA ALA A 153 -19.01 14.92 -10.00
C ALA A 153 -19.32 16.21 -9.24
N ARG A 154 -18.88 16.32 -7.97
CA ARG A 154 -19.03 17.56 -7.19
C ARG A 154 -18.28 18.73 -7.82
N ILE A 155 -17.04 18.51 -8.27
CA ILE A 155 -16.24 19.53 -8.95
C ILE A 155 -16.93 19.95 -10.26
N ALA A 156 -17.36 19.01 -11.08
CA ALA A 156 -18.07 19.30 -12.33
C ALA A 156 -19.34 20.13 -12.08
N HIS A 157 -20.14 19.76 -11.07
CA HIS A 157 -21.32 20.53 -10.69
C HIS A 157 -20.99 21.96 -10.24
N THR A 158 -19.94 22.12 -9.43
CA THR A 158 -19.48 23.44 -8.97
C THR A 158 -19.02 24.30 -10.14
N ILE A 159 -18.28 23.73 -11.10
CA ILE A 159 -17.82 24.46 -12.29
C ILE A 159 -19.03 24.88 -13.14
N LEU A 160 -19.98 23.98 -13.41
CA LEU A 160 -21.17 24.29 -14.19
C LEU A 160 -22.00 25.39 -13.54
N ALA A 161 -22.22 25.31 -12.23
CA ALA A 161 -22.96 26.34 -11.49
C ALA A 161 -22.26 27.73 -11.44
N ALA A 162 -20.98 27.80 -11.74
CA ALA A 162 -20.23 29.05 -11.81
C ALA A 162 -20.20 29.66 -13.23
N LEU A 163 -20.72 28.93 -14.23
CA LEU A 163 -20.80 29.38 -15.61
C LEU A 163 -22.20 29.93 -15.98
N ASP A 164 -23.20 29.69 -15.14
CA ASP A 164 -24.55 30.27 -15.18
C ASP A 164 -24.58 31.63 -14.45
#